data_bb2869aa738cd8b09741a37b100f703d
#
_entry.id   bb2869aa738cd8b09741a37b100f703d
#
_cell.length_a   1.000
_cell.length_b   1.000
_cell.length_c   1.000
_cell.angle_alpha   90.00
_cell.angle_beta   90.00
_cell.angle_gamma   90.00
#
_symmetry.space_group_name_H-M   'P 1'
#
loop_
_entity.id
_entity.type
_entity.pdbx_description
1 polymer ?
#
loop_
_entity_poly.entity_id
_entity_poly.type
_entity_poly.pdbx_seq_one_letter_code
_entity_poly.pdbx_strand_id
1 'polypeptide(L)'
;MTDLLATVDTATSERRAVESVQRTRLVLDTSVLIADPTCVLEFTNADVVVPLTVVEELDGLKSRSDDVGRAARTALRTLEELRMNHGGSLAQPVPTGAEGATLQIEINNIRKHLLIEHGLNPDVADNRIIGAAIGQSDFGPTTMVSNDAALRIKAAHLGVKAAEHTRARRVDDRPAIGWATLDTTHEAIDSLYAAGGIAIDAVHTTNQADDQAAATVTENEFAVLRSGSQSAL
;
A
#
# COMPACT_ATOMS: atom_id res chain seq x y z
N MET A 1 -63.21 6.65 40.29
CA MET A 1 -63.76 6.20 39.05
C MET A 1 -62.83 6.68 37.98
N THR A 2 -62.23 5.70 37.34
CA THR A 2 -61.64 5.62 36.04
C THR A 2 -60.24 6.21 35.87
N ASP A 3 -59.39 5.38 36.17
CA ASP A 3 -57.98 5.21 35.81
C ASP A 3 -57.81 5.28 34.32
N LEU A 4 -56.85 6.04 33.83
CA LEU A 4 -56.42 5.93 32.47
C LEU A 4 -54.90 5.76 32.43
N LEU A 5 -54.56 4.50 32.33
CA LEU A 5 -53.22 3.99 32.12
C LEU A 5 -52.58 4.65 30.88
N ALA A 6 -51.62 5.50 31.09
CA ALA A 6 -50.64 5.86 30.08
C ALA A 6 -49.65 4.72 29.99
N THR A 7 -49.85 3.86 29.02
CA THR A 7 -48.88 2.88 28.58
C THR A 7 -47.73 3.62 27.93
N VAL A 8 -46.65 3.72 28.67
CA VAL A 8 -45.37 4.20 28.15
C VAL A 8 -44.82 3.14 27.24
N ASP A 9 -44.87 3.46 25.97
CA ASP A 9 -44.22 2.72 24.91
C ASP A 9 -42.69 2.96 24.95
N THR A 10 -42.07 2.27 25.90
CA THR A 10 -40.63 2.32 26.18
C THR A 10 -39.84 1.23 25.42
N ALA A 11 -40.50 0.56 24.48
CA ALA A 11 -39.93 -0.62 23.86
C ALA A 11 -39.23 -0.38 22.50
N THR A 12 -39.19 0.83 22.02
CA THR A 12 -38.64 1.10 20.66
C THR A 12 -37.43 2.03 20.66
N SER A 13 -36.92 2.34 21.85
CA SER A 13 -35.58 2.92 21.99
C SER A 13 -34.51 1.86 21.93
N GLU A 14 -34.83 0.84 21.24
CA GLU A 14 -34.01 -0.25 20.89
C GLU A 14 -32.82 0.14 20.13
N ARG A 15 -31.78 -0.21 20.77
CA ARG A 15 -30.80 -1.19 20.23
C ARG A 15 -30.67 -1.11 18.69
N ARG A 16 -30.39 0.04 18.18
CA ARG A 16 -29.35 0.10 17.16
C ARG A 16 -28.08 -0.35 17.85
N ALA A 17 -27.94 -1.66 17.99
CA ALA A 17 -26.65 -2.27 18.06
C ALA A 17 -25.93 -1.71 16.84
N VAL A 18 -25.05 -0.74 17.08
CA VAL A 18 -23.98 -0.42 16.16
C VAL A 18 -23.28 -1.76 16.07
N GLU A 19 -23.58 -2.53 15.03
CA GLU A 19 -22.72 -3.58 14.58
C GLU A 19 -21.38 -2.89 14.41
N SER A 20 -20.52 -3.04 15.40
CA SER A 20 -19.14 -2.59 15.30
C SER A 20 -18.58 -3.42 14.16
N VAL A 21 -18.50 -2.83 12.98
CA VAL A 21 -17.82 -3.43 11.85
C VAL A 21 -16.43 -3.73 12.37
N GLN A 22 -16.23 -5.01 12.71
CA GLN A 22 -14.97 -5.47 13.29
C GLN A 22 -13.91 -5.28 12.22
N ARG A 23 -13.02 -4.31 12.43
CA ARG A 23 -11.98 -3.96 11.49
C ARG A 23 -11.05 -5.15 11.28
N THR A 24 -10.63 -5.36 10.06
CA THR A 24 -9.64 -6.41 9.75
C THR A 24 -8.28 -5.96 10.24
N ARG A 25 -7.59 -6.84 10.95
CA ARG A 25 -6.19 -6.66 11.31
C ARG A 25 -5.30 -7.10 10.16
N LEU A 26 -4.41 -6.23 9.73
CA LEU A 26 -3.46 -6.48 8.65
C LEU A 26 -2.06 -6.58 9.24
N VAL A 27 -1.52 -7.79 9.32
CA VAL A 27 -0.15 -8.02 9.79
C VAL A 27 0.78 -7.98 8.58
N LEU A 28 1.65 -6.98 8.53
CA LEU A 28 2.53 -6.73 7.39
C LEU A 28 3.85 -7.46 7.54
N ASP A 29 4.30 -8.02 6.43
CA ASP A 29 5.64 -8.57 6.23
C ASP A 29 6.59 -7.51 5.65
N THR A 30 7.89 -7.73 5.82
CA THR A 30 8.96 -6.86 5.33
C THR A 30 8.90 -6.63 3.82
N SER A 31 8.55 -7.67 3.05
CA SER A 31 8.43 -7.57 1.59
C SER A 31 7.41 -6.54 1.12
N VAL A 32 6.36 -6.31 1.91
CA VAL A 32 5.35 -5.28 1.64
C VAL A 32 5.93 -3.89 1.77
N LEU A 33 6.63 -3.61 2.88
CA LEU A 33 7.24 -2.30 3.17
C LEU A 33 8.44 -2.01 2.27
N ILE A 34 9.09 -3.03 1.73
CA ILE A 34 10.13 -2.84 0.70
C ILE A 34 9.51 -2.51 -0.67
N ALA A 35 8.40 -3.16 -1.02
CA ALA A 35 7.71 -2.89 -2.28
C ALA A 35 6.97 -1.54 -2.26
N ASP A 36 6.40 -1.15 -1.12
CA ASP A 36 5.64 0.08 -0.93
C ASP A 36 5.88 0.66 0.48
N PRO A 37 6.93 1.48 0.64
CA PRO A 37 7.39 1.95 1.95
C PRO A 37 6.41 2.85 2.71
N THR A 38 5.41 3.38 2.03
CA THR A 38 4.40 4.29 2.61
C THR A 38 3.01 3.67 2.69
N CYS A 39 2.84 2.41 2.32
CA CYS A 39 1.54 1.74 2.25
C CYS A 39 0.77 1.76 3.58
N VAL A 40 1.46 1.85 4.71
CA VAL A 40 0.83 1.97 6.04
C VAL A 40 -0.07 3.20 6.18
N LEU A 41 0.14 4.23 5.36
CA LEU A 41 -0.67 5.45 5.31
C LEU A 41 -1.86 5.35 4.34
N GLU A 42 -1.94 4.27 3.56
CA GLU A 42 -2.93 4.11 2.48
C GLU A 42 -4.04 3.10 2.84
N PHE A 43 -3.81 2.20 3.80
CA PHE A 43 -4.85 1.28 4.26
C PHE A 43 -6.00 2.04 4.90
N THR A 44 -7.24 1.70 4.52
CA THR A 44 -8.46 2.29 5.08
C THR A 44 -9.25 1.24 5.85
N ASN A 45 -9.97 1.66 6.90
CA ASN A 45 -10.84 0.80 7.71
C ASN A 45 -10.15 -0.48 8.23
N ALA A 46 -8.86 -0.39 8.58
CA ALA A 46 -8.04 -1.51 8.99
C ALA A 46 -7.17 -1.17 10.21
N ASP A 47 -6.88 -2.18 11.01
CA ASP A 47 -5.88 -2.10 12.08
C ASP A 47 -4.56 -2.70 11.56
N VAL A 48 -3.65 -1.83 11.14
CA VAL A 48 -2.33 -2.24 10.62
C VAL A 48 -1.42 -2.63 11.78
N VAL A 49 -0.84 -3.81 11.70
CA VAL A 49 0.08 -4.34 12.70
C VAL A 49 1.43 -4.63 12.03
N VAL A 50 2.47 -4.01 12.53
CA VAL A 50 3.85 -4.27 12.07
C VAL A 50 4.56 -5.03 13.19
N PRO A 51 4.92 -6.32 12.99
CA PRO A 51 5.73 -7.05 13.95
C PRO A 51 7.08 -6.37 14.18
N LEU A 52 7.59 -6.39 15.40
CA LEU A 52 8.92 -5.83 15.70
C LEU A 52 10.01 -6.48 14.82
N THR A 53 9.87 -7.76 14.51
CA THR A 53 10.77 -8.46 13.59
C THR A 53 10.92 -7.78 12.24
N VAL A 54 9.82 -7.23 11.70
CA VAL A 54 9.84 -6.47 10.44
C VAL A 54 10.64 -5.17 10.60
N VAL A 55 10.51 -4.49 11.74
CA VAL A 55 11.31 -3.28 12.02
C VAL A 55 12.80 -3.63 12.12
N GLU A 56 13.14 -4.76 12.78
CA GLU A 56 14.51 -5.27 12.88
C GLU A 56 15.10 -5.61 11.51
N GLU A 57 14.33 -6.24 10.63
CA GLU A 57 14.77 -6.55 9.27
C GLU A 57 14.96 -5.29 8.42
N LEU A 58 14.05 -4.32 8.48
CA LEU A 58 14.21 -3.02 7.83
C LEU A 58 15.46 -2.30 8.32
N ASP A 59 15.74 -2.35 9.62
CA ASP A 59 16.95 -1.77 10.21
C ASP A 59 18.22 -2.43 9.65
N GLY A 60 18.22 -3.75 9.50
CA GLY A 60 19.31 -4.48 8.86
C GLY A 60 19.52 -4.12 7.38
N LEU A 61 18.43 -3.80 6.67
CA LEU A 61 18.47 -3.46 5.24
C LEU A 61 18.84 -2.01 4.95
N LYS A 62 18.68 -1.09 5.91
CA LYS A 62 18.85 0.37 5.72
C LYS A 62 20.22 0.82 5.23
N SER A 63 21.26 0.01 5.51
CA SER A 63 22.65 0.29 5.13
C SER A 63 22.97 0.01 3.66
N ARG A 64 22.08 -0.70 2.94
CA ARG A 64 22.25 -1.00 1.52
C ARG A 64 22.17 0.28 0.69
N SER A 65 22.97 0.34 -0.39
CA SER A 65 23.00 1.48 -1.33
C SER A 65 21.99 1.38 -2.48
N ASP A 66 21.31 0.24 -2.60
CA ASP A 66 20.32 -0.07 -3.65
C ASP A 66 18.89 0.41 -3.30
N ASP A 67 17.93 0.08 -4.15
CA ASP A 67 16.52 0.43 -3.98
C ASP A 67 15.93 -0.19 -2.73
N VAL A 68 16.35 -1.40 -2.36
CA VAL A 68 15.92 -2.07 -1.12
C VAL A 68 16.30 -1.24 0.11
N GLY A 69 17.57 -0.77 0.17
CA GLY A 69 18.01 0.08 1.27
C GLY A 69 17.30 1.44 1.29
N ARG A 70 16.96 1.99 0.12
CA ARG A 70 16.18 3.22 0.02
C ARG A 70 14.76 3.01 0.56
N ALA A 71 14.11 1.94 0.15
CA ALA A 71 12.78 1.55 0.63
C ALA A 71 12.76 1.34 2.14
N ALA A 72 13.72 0.58 2.68
CA ALA A 72 13.85 0.35 4.12
C ALA A 72 13.99 1.66 4.92
N ARG A 73 14.85 2.58 4.47
CA ARG A 73 14.99 3.91 5.12
C ARG A 73 13.70 4.72 5.06
N THR A 74 12.97 4.67 3.95
CA THR A 74 11.69 5.37 3.80
C THR A 74 10.63 4.79 4.73
N ALA A 75 10.48 3.46 4.77
CA ALA A 75 9.54 2.79 5.67
C ALA A 75 9.83 3.11 7.15
N LEU A 76 11.11 3.00 7.58
CA LEU A 76 11.51 3.36 8.94
C LEU A 76 11.22 4.82 9.27
N ARG A 77 11.43 5.74 8.33
CA ARG A 77 11.11 7.17 8.52
C ARG A 77 9.61 7.37 8.69
N THR A 78 8.78 6.73 7.88
CA THR A 78 7.33 6.80 7.99
C THR A 78 6.84 6.31 9.36
N LEU A 79 7.37 5.18 9.85
CA LEU A 79 7.05 4.67 11.19
C LEU A 79 7.51 5.62 12.29
N GLU A 80 8.70 6.23 12.15
CA GLU A 80 9.22 7.20 13.12
C GLU A 80 8.41 8.49 13.15
N GLU A 81 7.96 8.99 12.00
CA GLU A 81 7.07 10.15 11.91
C GLU A 81 5.73 9.88 12.61
N LEU A 82 5.13 8.71 12.38
CA LEU A 82 3.92 8.29 13.10
C LEU A 82 4.17 8.22 14.61
N ARG A 83 5.30 7.64 15.04
CA ARG A 83 5.68 7.56 16.45
C ARG A 83 5.77 8.95 17.10
N MET A 84 6.47 9.87 16.45
CA MET A 84 6.69 11.23 16.96
C MET A 84 5.39 12.03 17.06
N ASN A 85 4.51 11.88 16.06
CA ASN A 85 3.24 12.60 16.01
C ASN A 85 2.22 12.08 17.04
N HIS A 86 2.43 10.89 17.61
CA HIS A 86 1.48 10.24 18.53
C HIS A 86 2.11 9.92 19.90
N GLY A 87 2.83 10.86 20.47
CA GLY A 87 3.30 10.77 21.85
C GLY A 87 4.51 9.86 22.07
N GLY A 88 5.25 9.52 21.01
CA GLY A 88 6.53 8.83 21.10
C GLY A 88 6.46 7.31 21.21
N SER A 89 5.28 6.68 21.03
CA SER A 89 5.12 5.23 21.10
C SER A 89 4.16 4.72 20.02
N LEU A 90 4.44 3.53 19.49
CA LEU A 90 3.55 2.76 18.61
C LEU A 90 3.13 1.43 19.25
N ALA A 91 3.31 1.28 20.56
CA ALA A 91 2.89 0.07 21.29
C ALA A 91 1.35 -0.06 21.39
N GLN A 92 0.65 1.02 21.21
CA GLN A 92 -0.82 1.07 21.11
C GLN A 92 -1.21 1.57 19.71
N PRO A 93 -2.41 1.20 19.23
CA PRO A 93 -2.87 1.67 17.92
C PRO A 93 -2.92 3.20 17.85
N VAL A 94 -2.28 3.77 16.83
CA VAL A 94 -2.32 5.21 16.53
C VAL A 94 -2.96 5.43 15.17
N PRO A 95 -3.69 6.53 14.94
CA PRO A 95 -4.24 6.87 13.63
C PRO A 95 -3.14 7.03 12.58
N THR A 96 -3.34 6.48 11.38
CA THR A 96 -2.39 6.66 10.25
C THR A 96 -2.67 7.91 9.42
N GLY A 97 -3.82 8.54 9.63
CA GLY A 97 -4.35 9.61 8.80
C GLY A 97 -5.29 9.14 7.71
N ALA A 98 -5.27 7.85 7.34
CA ALA A 98 -6.26 7.25 6.45
C ALA A 98 -7.57 6.97 7.20
N GLU A 99 -8.69 6.99 6.47
CA GLU A 99 -10.01 6.81 7.04
C GLU A 99 -10.13 5.49 7.81
N GLY A 100 -10.47 5.59 9.10
CA GLY A 100 -10.72 4.44 9.97
C GLY A 100 -9.52 3.51 10.16
N ALA A 101 -8.30 3.93 9.83
CA ALA A 101 -7.12 3.09 9.95
C ALA A 101 -6.26 3.46 11.15
N THR A 102 -5.67 2.43 11.77
CA THR A 102 -4.69 2.56 12.84
C THR A 102 -3.44 1.76 12.54
N LEU A 103 -2.33 2.10 13.20
CA LEU A 103 -1.09 1.34 13.16
C LEU A 103 -0.56 1.08 14.56
N GLN A 104 -0.08 -0.13 14.80
CA GLN A 104 0.69 -0.48 15.99
C GLN A 104 1.89 -1.37 15.65
N ILE A 105 2.90 -1.36 16.53
CA ILE A 105 4.01 -2.33 16.47
C ILE A 105 3.73 -3.43 17.50
N GLU A 106 3.71 -4.69 17.04
CA GLU A 106 3.53 -5.86 17.89
C GLU A 106 4.88 -6.43 18.33
N ILE A 107 5.09 -6.53 19.63
CA ILE A 107 6.35 -6.98 20.22
C ILE A 107 6.22 -8.37 20.86
N ASN A 108 5.14 -8.62 21.59
CA ASN A 108 5.08 -9.69 22.58
C ASN A 108 4.16 -10.85 22.22
N ASN A 109 3.15 -10.63 21.36
CA ASN A 109 2.12 -11.64 21.08
C ASN A 109 2.51 -12.57 19.92
N ILE A 110 3.72 -13.12 19.99
CA ILE A 110 4.19 -14.15 19.06
C ILE A 110 3.89 -15.51 19.66
N ARG A 111 2.99 -16.26 19.06
CA ARG A 111 2.55 -17.58 19.53
C ARG A 111 3.63 -18.66 19.32
N LYS A 112 4.78 -18.51 19.99
CA LYS A 112 5.96 -19.39 19.83
C LYS A 112 5.64 -20.87 20.04
N HIS A 113 4.80 -21.21 21.01
CA HIS A 113 4.41 -22.60 21.27
C HIS A 113 3.68 -23.23 20.07
N LEU A 114 2.78 -22.51 19.42
CA LEU A 114 2.09 -22.99 18.23
C LEU A 114 3.04 -23.18 17.04
N LEU A 115 4.01 -22.31 16.89
CA LEU A 115 5.05 -22.48 15.85
C LEU A 115 5.81 -23.80 16.07
N ILE A 116 6.22 -24.08 17.30
CA ILE A 116 6.95 -25.30 17.66
C ILE A 116 6.09 -26.56 17.44
N GLU A 117 4.81 -26.54 17.84
CA GLU A 117 3.86 -27.63 17.64
C GLU A 117 3.71 -27.99 16.15
N HIS A 118 3.79 -26.98 15.27
CA HIS A 118 3.76 -27.18 13.81
C HIS A 118 5.16 -27.41 13.19
N GLY A 119 6.19 -27.64 14.01
CA GLY A 119 7.54 -27.91 13.53
C GLY A 119 8.30 -26.70 12.97
N LEU A 120 7.83 -25.48 13.25
CA LEU A 120 8.47 -24.25 12.83
C LEU A 120 9.41 -23.72 13.92
N ASN A 121 10.63 -23.36 13.52
CA ASN A 121 11.57 -22.72 14.42
C ASN A 121 11.16 -21.25 14.70
N PRO A 122 10.82 -20.86 15.96
CA PRO A 122 10.41 -19.50 16.29
C PRO A 122 11.54 -18.45 16.23
N ASP A 123 12.79 -18.87 16.03
CA ASP A 123 13.93 -17.96 15.88
C ASP A 123 14.10 -17.48 14.42
N VAL A 124 13.40 -18.09 13.47
CA VAL A 124 13.35 -17.65 12.08
C VAL A 124 12.40 -16.46 11.97
N ALA A 125 12.85 -15.36 11.35
CA ALA A 125 12.10 -14.11 11.23
C ALA A 125 10.72 -14.30 10.60
N ASP A 126 10.64 -14.98 9.45
CA ASP A 126 9.39 -15.32 8.77
C ASP A 126 8.38 -16.00 9.70
N ASN A 127 8.86 -16.98 10.49
CA ASN A 127 7.99 -17.73 11.39
C ASN A 127 7.50 -16.84 12.55
N ARG A 128 8.32 -15.89 13.01
CA ARG A 128 7.91 -14.89 14.01
C ARG A 128 6.82 -13.98 13.49
N ILE A 129 6.88 -13.58 12.21
CA ILE A 129 5.84 -12.78 11.57
C ILE A 129 4.52 -13.57 11.52
N ILE A 130 4.57 -14.85 11.12
CA ILE A 130 3.38 -15.73 11.16
C ILE A 130 2.87 -15.86 12.60
N GLY A 131 3.75 -16.05 13.57
CA GLY A 131 3.39 -16.14 14.97
C GLY A 131 2.69 -14.88 15.50
N ALA A 132 3.12 -13.70 15.05
CA ALA A 132 2.45 -12.45 15.35
C ALA A 132 1.04 -12.41 14.71
N ALA A 133 0.88 -12.87 13.48
CA ALA A 133 -0.42 -12.94 12.82
C ALA A 133 -1.39 -13.89 13.54
N ILE A 134 -0.91 -15.04 14.01
CA ILE A 134 -1.68 -15.96 14.86
C ILE A 134 -2.10 -15.26 16.16
N GLY A 135 -1.17 -14.54 16.81
CA GLY A 135 -1.47 -13.81 18.04
C GLY A 135 -2.49 -12.70 17.84
N GLN A 136 -2.47 -12.02 16.70
CA GLN A 136 -3.43 -10.97 16.37
C GLN A 136 -4.83 -11.52 16.10
N SER A 137 -4.96 -12.78 15.71
CA SER A 137 -6.28 -13.43 15.49
C SER A 137 -7.10 -13.54 16.77
N ASP A 138 -6.51 -13.42 17.95
CA ASP A 138 -7.24 -13.37 19.23
C ASP A 138 -8.07 -12.07 19.39
N PHE A 139 -7.70 -11.02 18.67
CA PHE A 139 -8.33 -9.70 18.79
C PHE A 139 -9.30 -9.40 17.66
N GLY A 140 -9.37 -10.24 16.63
CA GLY A 140 -10.32 -10.07 15.53
C GLY A 140 -9.87 -10.71 14.21
N PRO A 141 -10.67 -10.52 13.15
CA PRO A 141 -10.33 -11.03 11.82
C PRO A 141 -8.96 -10.54 11.39
N THR A 142 -8.04 -11.47 11.14
CA THR A 142 -6.64 -11.15 10.84
C THR A 142 -6.27 -11.69 9.46
N THR A 143 -5.55 -10.88 8.70
CA THR A 143 -4.95 -11.26 7.42
C THR A 143 -3.47 -10.88 7.45
N MET A 144 -2.60 -11.83 7.19
CA MET A 144 -1.19 -11.56 6.94
C MET A 144 -1.02 -11.05 5.50
N VAL A 145 -0.32 -9.95 5.33
CA VAL A 145 -0.04 -9.37 4.00
C VAL A 145 1.45 -9.53 3.70
N SER A 146 1.76 -10.23 2.62
CA SER A 146 3.14 -10.49 2.20
C SER A 146 3.22 -10.66 0.69
N ASN A 147 4.30 -10.17 0.09
CA ASN A 147 4.62 -10.42 -1.32
C ASN A 147 5.41 -11.72 -1.51
N ASP A 148 5.89 -12.34 -0.43
CA ASP A 148 6.54 -13.65 -0.46
C ASP A 148 5.50 -14.77 -0.52
N ALA A 149 5.46 -15.47 -1.66
CA ALA A 149 4.55 -16.59 -1.86
C ALA A 149 4.81 -17.76 -0.90
N ALA A 150 6.08 -18.04 -0.56
CA ALA A 150 6.42 -19.12 0.37
C ALA A 150 5.92 -18.81 1.78
N LEU A 151 6.03 -17.55 2.21
CA LEU A 151 5.52 -17.10 3.50
C LEU A 151 3.98 -17.19 3.54
N ARG A 152 3.30 -16.78 2.47
CA ARG A 152 1.83 -16.93 2.38
C ARG A 152 1.37 -18.38 2.43
N ILE A 153 2.10 -19.30 1.78
CA ILE A 153 1.80 -20.74 1.81
C ILE A 153 1.96 -21.29 3.25
N LYS A 154 3.06 -20.94 3.94
CA LYS A 154 3.28 -21.32 5.35
C LYS A 154 2.15 -20.82 6.25
N ALA A 155 1.78 -19.54 6.11
CA ALA A 155 0.71 -18.93 6.90
C ALA A 155 -0.62 -19.63 6.70
N ALA A 156 -0.99 -19.91 5.45
CA ALA A 156 -2.22 -20.64 5.10
C ALA A 156 -2.24 -22.05 5.70
N HIS A 157 -1.10 -22.76 5.73
CA HIS A 157 -0.99 -24.06 6.37
C HIS A 157 -1.28 -24.00 7.88
N LEU A 158 -0.96 -22.90 8.53
CA LEU A 158 -1.24 -22.66 9.95
C LEU A 158 -2.63 -22.04 10.20
N GLY A 159 -3.51 -22.01 9.18
CA GLY A 159 -4.87 -21.45 9.30
C GLY A 159 -4.91 -19.91 9.31
N VAL A 160 -3.81 -19.23 9.03
CA VAL A 160 -3.78 -17.77 8.93
C VAL A 160 -4.17 -17.35 7.52
N LYS A 161 -5.18 -16.49 7.39
CA LYS A 161 -5.51 -15.88 6.10
C LYS A 161 -4.32 -15.06 5.61
N ALA A 162 -3.90 -15.27 4.38
CA ALA A 162 -2.79 -14.54 3.77
C ALA A 162 -3.21 -13.91 2.44
N ALA A 163 -2.68 -12.71 2.17
CA ALA A 163 -2.93 -11.95 0.95
C ALA A 163 -1.64 -11.34 0.42
N GLU A 164 -1.58 -11.13 -0.88
CA GLU A 164 -0.54 -10.33 -1.51
C GLU A 164 -0.88 -8.85 -1.38
N HIS A 165 0.15 -8.02 -1.17
CA HIS A 165 -0.03 -6.57 -1.27
C HIS A 165 -0.05 -6.18 -2.74
N THR A 166 -1.24 -5.97 -3.25
CA THR A 166 -1.41 -5.30 -4.54
C THR A 166 -1.48 -3.82 -4.21
N ARG A 167 -0.42 -3.07 -4.50
CA ARG A 167 -0.57 -1.62 -4.54
C ARG A 167 -1.78 -1.37 -5.42
N ALA A 168 -2.84 -0.78 -4.85
CA ALA A 168 -3.90 -0.23 -5.68
C ALA A 168 -3.17 0.70 -6.64
N ARG A 169 -2.92 0.21 -7.85
CA ARG A 169 -2.39 1.04 -8.92
C ARG A 169 -3.40 2.18 -8.95
N ARG A 170 -3.00 3.33 -8.42
CA ARG A 170 -3.67 4.55 -8.84
C ARG A 170 -3.68 4.41 -10.35
N VAL A 171 -4.89 4.34 -10.89
CA VAL A 171 -5.10 4.36 -12.32
C VAL A 171 -4.79 5.79 -12.78
N ASP A 172 -3.53 6.17 -12.65
CA ASP A 172 -2.86 6.91 -13.67
C ASP A 172 -2.43 5.82 -14.64
N ASP A 173 -3.35 5.47 -15.53
CA ASP A 173 -3.17 4.48 -16.58
C ASP A 173 -2.19 4.98 -17.66
N ARG A 174 -1.20 5.74 -17.23
CA ARG A 174 -0.01 6.02 -18.01
C ARG A 174 1.06 5.06 -17.53
N PRO A 175 1.51 4.12 -18.38
CA PRO A 175 2.75 3.45 -18.07
C PRO A 175 3.77 4.55 -17.78
N ALA A 176 4.48 4.45 -16.65
CA ALA A 176 5.65 5.27 -16.37
C ALA A 176 6.78 4.82 -17.32
N ILE A 177 6.52 4.91 -18.59
CA ILE A 177 7.51 4.89 -19.65
C ILE A 177 7.98 6.33 -19.65
N GLY A 178 9.21 6.59 -19.24
CA GLY A 178 9.80 7.92 -19.21
C GLY A 178 9.92 8.56 -20.60
N TRP A 179 9.17 8.05 -21.58
CA TRP A 179 9.11 8.53 -22.95
C TRP A 179 7.76 8.16 -23.59
N ALA A 180 7.21 9.07 -24.39
CA ALA A 180 6.04 8.88 -25.22
C ALA A 180 6.44 8.85 -26.70
N THR A 181 5.72 8.11 -27.54
CA THR A 181 5.84 8.20 -28.99
C THR A 181 4.67 9.01 -29.54
N LEU A 182 4.96 10.08 -30.26
CA LEU A 182 3.99 10.96 -30.88
C LEU A 182 4.13 10.88 -32.40
N ASP A 183 3.08 10.50 -33.09
CA ASP A 183 3.05 10.55 -34.55
C ASP A 183 2.82 12.00 -34.97
N THR A 184 3.66 12.51 -35.87
CA THR A 184 3.65 13.91 -36.32
C THR A 184 3.96 14.03 -37.82
N THR A 185 4.13 15.24 -38.32
CA THR A 185 4.50 15.49 -39.72
C THR A 185 6.02 15.53 -39.91
N HIS A 186 6.50 15.31 -41.17
CA HIS A 186 7.90 15.49 -41.51
C HIS A 186 8.38 16.91 -41.22
N GLU A 187 7.55 17.92 -41.52
CA GLU A 187 7.91 19.32 -41.30
C GLU A 187 8.13 19.64 -39.83
N ALA A 188 7.38 19.01 -38.92
CA ALA A 188 7.56 19.17 -37.47
C ALA A 188 8.91 18.60 -37.01
N ILE A 189 9.33 17.43 -37.56
CA ILE A 189 10.61 16.83 -37.28
C ILE A 189 11.76 17.69 -37.86
N ASP A 190 11.62 18.15 -39.08
CA ASP A 190 12.63 19.00 -39.72
C ASP A 190 12.79 20.33 -38.97
N SER A 191 11.67 20.91 -38.49
CA SER A 191 11.66 22.12 -37.65
C SER A 191 12.37 21.91 -36.32
N LEU A 192 12.17 20.76 -35.67
CA LEU A 192 12.87 20.40 -34.42
C LEU A 192 14.40 20.37 -34.64
N TYR A 193 14.87 19.76 -35.72
CA TYR A 193 16.31 19.70 -36.05
C TYR A 193 16.88 21.07 -36.43
N ALA A 194 16.10 21.90 -37.10
CA ALA A 194 16.55 23.22 -37.55
C ALA A 194 16.61 24.24 -36.42
N ALA A 195 15.62 24.22 -35.50
CA ALA A 195 15.45 25.21 -34.45
C ALA A 195 15.96 24.73 -33.07
N GLY A 196 16.30 23.44 -32.93
CA GLY A 196 16.71 22.84 -31.66
C GLY A 196 15.57 22.72 -30.63
N GLY A 197 14.33 22.94 -31.05
CA GLY A 197 13.12 22.83 -30.24
C GLY A 197 11.88 23.13 -31.04
N ILE A 198 10.75 22.59 -30.62
CA ILE A 198 9.44 22.81 -31.22
C ILE A 198 8.41 23.04 -30.12
N ALA A 199 7.46 23.95 -30.33
CA ALA A 199 6.37 24.15 -29.40
C ALA A 199 5.42 22.94 -29.44
N ILE A 200 4.97 22.47 -28.27
CA ILE A 200 4.17 21.24 -28.17
C ILE A 200 2.82 21.33 -28.88
N ASP A 201 2.24 22.52 -28.98
CA ASP A 201 1.02 22.83 -29.71
C ASP A 201 1.19 22.71 -31.23
N ALA A 202 2.44 22.72 -31.75
CA ALA A 202 2.75 22.45 -33.14
C ALA A 202 2.86 20.94 -33.46
N VAL A 203 2.82 20.07 -32.44
CA VAL A 203 2.86 18.62 -32.58
C VAL A 203 1.42 18.10 -32.58
N HIS A 204 0.90 17.77 -33.75
CA HIS A 204 -0.43 17.17 -33.90
C HIS A 204 -0.31 15.65 -33.84
N THR A 205 -1.00 14.99 -32.92
CA THR A 205 -1.09 13.54 -32.90
C THR A 205 -2.14 13.07 -33.91
N THR A 206 -1.73 12.25 -34.87
CA THR A 206 -2.65 11.51 -35.74
C THR A 206 -3.02 10.17 -35.06
N ASN A 207 -3.97 10.19 -34.14
CA ASN A 207 -4.64 8.95 -33.76
C ASN A 207 -5.68 8.59 -34.81
N GLN A 208 -5.65 7.34 -35.30
CA GLN A 208 -6.58 6.78 -36.27
C GLN A 208 -8.00 6.57 -35.69
N ALA A 209 -8.57 7.51 -35.00
CA ALA A 209 -9.99 7.57 -34.66
C ALA A 209 -10.36 9.04 -34.40
N ASP A 210 -10.92 9.69 -35.41
CA ASP A 210 -11.79 10.84 -35.36
C ASP A 210 -11.79 11.75 -34.12
N ASP A 211 -10.61 12.23 -33.67
CA ASP A 211 -10.50 13.46 -32.91
C ASP A 211 -9.05 13.95 -32.89
N GLN A 212 -8.84 15.22 -33.30
CA GLN A 212 -7.54 15.88 -33.14
C GLN A 212 -7.34 16.24 -31.67
N ALA A 213 -6.92 15.27 -30.88
CA ALA A 213 -6.50 15.51 -29.50
C ALA A 213 -5.09 16.10 -29.50
N ALA A 214 -4.92 17.27 -28.92
CA ALA A 214 -3.60 17.85 -28.67
C ALA A 214 -2.75 16.87 -27.85
N ALA A 215 -1.49 16.65 -28.27
CA ALA A 215 -0.56 15.81 -27.51
C ALA A 215 -0.36 16.40 -26.11
N THR A 216 -0.63 15.63 -25.07
CA THR A 216 -0.36 16.04 -23.69
C THR A 216 0.94 15.37 -23.26
N VAL A 217 2.02 16.14 -23.23
CA VAL A 217 3.33 15.73 -22.66
C VAL A 217 3.49 16.47 -21.34
N THR A 218 3.94 15.74 -20.32
CA THR A 218 4.17 16.33 -18.99
C THR A 218 5.59 16.89 -18.88
N GLU A 219 5.80 17.83 -17.97
CA GLU A 219 7.11 18.40 -17.69
C GLU A 219 8.10 17.29 -17.31
N ASN A 220 9.29 17.28 -17.95
CA ASN A 220 10.33 16.24 -17.82
C ASN A 220 10.00 14.86 -18.45
N GLU A 221 9.04 14.78 -19.34
CA GLU A 221 8.78 13.59 -20.15
C GLU A 221 9.53 13.65 -21.48
N PHE A 222 10.19 12.54 -21.87
CA PHE A 222 10.81 12.43 -23.18
C PHE A 222 9.78 12.03 -24.24
N ALA A 223 9.80 12.69 -25.39
CA ALA A 223 8.91 12.37 -26.50
C ALA A 223 9.70 12.00 -27.77
N VAL A 224 9.40 10.82 -28.30
CA VAL A 224 9.90 10.42 -29.64
C VAL A 224 8.89 10.84 -30.66
N LEU A 225 9.23 11.83 -31.49
CA LEU A 225 8.42 12.24 -32.64
C LEU A 225 8.65 11.26 -33.78
N ARG A 226 7.60 10.78 -34.43
CA ARG A 226 7.67 9.83 -35.52
C ARG A 226 6.79 10.27 -36.70
N SER A 227 7.35 10.19 -37.92
CA SER A 227 6.63 10.41 -39.16
C SER A 227 7.06 9.39 -40.19
N GLY A 228 6.24 8.37 -40.44
CA GLY A 228 6.61 7.25 -41.29
C GLY A 228 7.85 6.50 -40.79
N SER A 229 8.95 6.53 -41.56
CA SER A 229 10.25 5.94 -41.18
C SER A 229 11.22 6.89 -40.48
N GLN A 230 10.85 8.19 -40.36
CA GLN A 230 11.66 9.22 -39.73
C GLN A 230 11.25 9.35 -38.24
N SER A 231 12.24 9.53 -37.36
CA SER A 231 12.01 9.79 -35.95
C SER A 231 13.01 10.78 -35.38
N ALA A 232 12.59 11.51 -34.33
CA ALA A 232 13.43 12.43 -33.57
C ALA A 232 13.07 12.32 -32.07
N LEU A 233 14.06 12.53 -31.18
CA LEU A 233 13.94 12.48 -29.71
C LEU A 233 14.11 13.88 -29.13
#